data_9907e894909b867e63a6372c091fc1ca
#
_entry.id   9907e894909b867e63a6372c091fc1ca
#
_cell.length_a   1.000
_cell.length_b   1.000
_cell.length_c   1.000
_cell.angle_alpha   90.00
_cell.angle_beta   90.00
_cell.angle_gamma   90.00
#
_symmetry.space_group_name_H-M   'P 1'
#
loop_
_entity.id
_entity.type
_entity.pdbx_description
1 polymer ?
#
loop_
_entity_poly.entity_id
_entity_poly.type
_entity_poly.pdbx_seq_one_letter_code
_entity_poly.pdbx_strand_id
1 'polypeptide(L)'
;MSNTPTLETERLILRKFTENDLEALYQIYRDPDVNRFLSWFPLQSMDEARKFFEDRYASLYAEPQAYAYAICLKRGNRPIGYVKVDMAEPHDFGYGLRAEFWHQGIATEAGRAVTAQVKRDGLPYITATHDVNNPRSGGVMRQIGMKYQYSYEEQWLSLI
;
A
#
# COMPACT_ATOMS: atom_id res chain seq x y z
N MET A 1 3.19 -8.61 19.60
CA MET A 1 2.99 -8.58 18.15
C MET A 1 2.05 -7.43 17.82
N SER A 2 2.32 -6.73 16.74
CA SER A 2 1.50 -5.59 16.39
C SER A 2 0.75 -5.82 15.07
N ASN A 3 -0.46 -5.30 15.01
CA ASN A 3 -1.25 -5.28 13.79
C ASN A 3 -1.53 -3.83 13.42
N THR A 4 -0.84 -3.37 12.39
CA THR A 4 -1.02 -2.04 11.79
C THR A 4 -1.08 -0.93 12.86
N PRO A 5 -0.06 -0.83 13.74
CA PRO A 5 -0.06 0.22 14.75
C PRO A 5 -0.05 1.59 14.06
N THR A 6 -0.83 2.54 14.58
CA THR A 6 -0.88 3.88 14.01
C THR A 6 0.49 4.56 14.09
N LEU A 7 0.95 5.10 12.96
CA LEU A 7 2.22 5.81 12.86
C LEU A 7 1.97 7.26 12.45
N GLU A 8 2.75 8.16 13.00
CA GLU A 8 2.74 9.55 12.59
C GLU A 8 4.09 9.93 12.00
N THR A 9 4.06 10.70 10.92
CA THR A 9 5.23 11.30 10.32
C THR A 9 5.06 12.82 10.32
N GLU A 10 5.92 13.53 9.64
CA GLU A 10 5.80 14.99 9.55
C GLU A 10 4.45 15.42 8.97
N ARG A 11 4.01 14.79 7.89
CA ARG A 11 2.78 15.17 7.15
C ARG A 11 1.64 14.16 7.26
N LEU A 12 1.93 12.93 7.70
CA LEU A 12 1.03 11.80 7.52
C LEU A 12 0.59 11.18 8.84
N ILE A 13 -0.61 10.60 8.79
CA ILE A 13 -1.07 9.58 9.72
C ILE A 13 -1.22 8.30 8.92
N LEU A 14 -0.55 7.24 9.36
CA LEU A 14 -0.65 5.91 8.78
C LEU A 14 -1.44 5.05 9.76
N ARG A 15 -2.60 4.59 9.35
CA ARG A 15 -3.55 3.91 10.25
C ARG A 15 -4.32 2.82 9.51
N LYS A 16 -5.07 2.03 10.25
CA LYS A 16 -6.00 1.08 9.65
C LYS A 16 -7.08 1.81 8.83
N PHE A 17 -7.49 1.21 7.71
CA PHE A 17 -8.76 1.57 7.09
C PHE A 17 -9.91 1.15 8.00
N THR A 18 -11.00 1.89 7.98
CA THR A 18 -12.23 1.57 8.69
C THR A 18 -13.42 1.59 7.73
N GLU A 19 -14.57 1.12 8.18
CA GLU A 19 -15.80 1.19 7.37
C GLU A 19 -16.18 2.62 7.00
N ASN A 20 -15.76 3.59 7.78
CA ASN A 20 -16.00 5.01 7.49
C ASN A 20 -15.15 5.52 6.32
N ASP A 21 -14.16 4.75 5.91
CA ASP A 21 -13.25 5.11 4.81
C ASP A 21 -13.65 4.51 3.46
N LEU A 22 -14.80 3.84 3.35
CA LEU A 22 -15.16 3.11 2.12
C LEU A 22 -15.18 4.02 0.89
N GLU A 23 -15.68 5.24 1.01
CA GLU A 23 -15.66 6.17 -0.12
C GLU A 23 -14.24 6.54 -0.52
N ALA A 24 -13.38 6.83 0.45
CA ALA A 24 -11.98 7.15 0.19
C ALA A 24 -11.25 5.94 -0.43
N LEU A 25 -11.49 4.75 0.10
CA LEU A 25 -10.93 3.51 -0.45
C LEU A 25 -11.38 3.31 -1.90
N TYR A 26 -12.66 3.54 -2.19
CA TYR A 26 -13.17 3.46 -3.54
C TYR A 26 -12.46 4.45 -4.47
N GLN A 27 -12.25 5.69 -4.02
CA GLN A 27 -11.55 6.69 -4.82
C GLN A 27 -10.11 6.29 -5.15
N ILE A 28 -9.43 5.59 -4.23
CA ILE A 28 -8.08 5.11 -4.45
C ILE A 28 -8.04 3.96 -5.46
N TYR A 29 -8.89 2.96 -5.27
CA TYR A 29 -8.82 1.71 -6.02
C TYR A 29 -9.65 1.71 -7.32
N ARG A 30 -10.46 2.74 -7.55
CA ARG A 30 -11.19 2.89 -8.81
C ARG A 30 -10.39 3.50 -9.94
N ASP A 31 -9.32 4.23 -9.61
CA ASP A 31 -8.54 5.00 -10.58
C ASP A 31 -7.67 4.06 -11.43
N PRO A 32 -7.91 3.97 -12.75
CA PRO A 32 -7.10 3.12 -13.62
C PRO A 32 -5.62 3.52 -13.64
N ASP A 33 -5.31 4.80 -13.51
CA ASP A 33 -3.92 5.28 -13.54
C ASP A 33 -3.16 4.86 -12.27
N VAL A 34 -3.83 4.88 -11.12
CA VAL A 34 -3.24 4.42 -9.85
C VAL A 34 -2.99 2.92 -9.88
N ASN A 35 -3.91 2.16 -10.48
CA ASN A 35 -3.90 0.70 -10.46
C ASN A 35 -3.37 0.07 -11.76
N ARG A 36 -2.81 0.87 -12.65
CA ARG A 36 -2.38 0.49 -14.01
C ARG A 36 -1.41 -0.69 -14.05
N PHE A 37 -0.49 -0.76 -13.08
CA PHE A 37 0.55 -1.78 -13.03
C PHE A 37 0.26 -2.88 -12.03
N LEU A 38 -0.98 -2.99 -11.56
CA LEU A 38 -1.41 -3.99 -10.59
C LEU A 38 -2.17 -5.12 -11.28
N SER A 39 -2.15 -6.28 -10.66
CA SER A 39 -2.75 -7.51 -11.23
C SER A 39 -4.25 -7.64 -11.00
N TRP A 40 -4.91 -6.63 -10.44
CA TRP A 40 -6.36 -6.63 -10.23
C TRP A 40 -7.03 -5.47 -10.98
N PHE A 41 -8.35 -5.60 -11.17
CA PHE A 41 -9.11 -4.57 -11.85
C PHE A 41 -9.51 -3.44 -10.91
N PRO A 42 -9.59 -2.19 -11.42
CA PRO A 42 -10.13 -1.07 -10.65
C PRO A 42 -11.56 -1.36 -10.18
N LEU A 43 -11.88 -0.89 -8.96
CA LEU A 43 -13.22 -1.00 -8.40
C LEU A 43 -14.22 -0.18 -9.22
N GLN A 44 -15.43 -0.73 -9.39
CA GLN A 44 -16.46 -0.12 -10.21
C GLN A 44 -17.71 0.31 -9.43
N SER A 45 -17.80 -0.04 -8.14
CA SER A 45 -18.95 0.30 -7.32
C SER A 45 -18.59 0.36 -5.84
N MET A 46 -19.46 0.99 -5.04
CA MET A 46 -19.30 1.00 -3.59
C MET A 46 -19.50 -0.39 -2.97
N ASP A 47 -20.33 -1.24 -3.59
CA ASP A 47 -20.50 -2.62 -3.13
C ASP A 47 -19.20 -3.41 -3.32
N GLU A 48 -18.52 -3.21 -4.44
CA GLU A 48 -17.21 -3.80 -4.66
C GLU A 48 -16.18 -3.26 -3.66
N ALA A 49 -16.24 -1.98 -3.34
CA ALA A 49 -15.34 -1.38 -2.35
C ALA A 49 -15.55 -1.98 -0.97
N ARG A 50 -16.81 -2.19 -0.56
CA ARG A 50 -17.12 -2.84 0.72
C ARG A 50 -16.56 -4.26 0.78
N LYS A 51 -16.79 -5.04 -0.27
CA LYS A 51 -16.26 -6.40 -0.35
C LYS A 51 -14.74 -6.41 -0.35
N PHE A 52 -14.11 -5.49 -1.10
CA PHE A 52 -12.67 -5.35 -1.13
C PHE A 52 -12.10 -5.03 0.26
N PHE A 53 -12.75 -4.11 0.98
CA PHE A 53 -12.35 -3.78 2.35
C PHE A 53 -12.43 -5.01 3.26
N GLU A 54 -13.53 -5.74 3.22
CA GLU A 54 -13.71 -6.93 4.04
C GLU A 54 -12.68 -8.01 3.74
N ASP A 55 -12.47 -8.29 2.46
CA ASP A 55 -11.58 -9.37 2.02
C ASP A 55 -10.09 -9.03 2.15
N ARG A 56 -9.72 -7.77 1.95
CA ARG A 56 -8.32 -7.34 1.83
C ARG A 56 -7.79 -6.58 3.04
N TYR A 57 -8.66 -6.04 3.87
CA TYR A 57 -8.26 -5.23 5.02
C TYR A 57 -8.81 -5.77 6.32
N ALA A 58 -10.14 -5.88 6.47
CA ALA A 58 -10.73 -6.36 7.71
C ALA A 58 -10.24 -7.75 8.09
N SER A 59 -10.07 -8.64 7.11
CA SER A 59 -9.52 -9.98 7.34
C SER A 59 -8.10 -9.93 7.91
N LEU A 60 -7.26 -9.02 7.41
CA LEU A 60 -5.90 -8.84 7.92
C LEU A 60 -5.89 -8.27 9.34
N TYR A 61 -6.82 -7.36 9.64
CA TYR A 61 -6.88 -6.74 10.96
C TYR A 61 -7.35 -7.72 12.04
N ALA A 62 -7.94 -8.85 11.66
CA ALA A 62 -8.28 -9.93 12.56
C ALA A 62 -7.08 -10.85 12.89
N GLU A 63 -5.99 -10.74 12.13
CA GLU A 63 -4.77 -11.52 12.37
C GLU A 63 -3.95 -10.97 13.53
N PRO A 64 -3.08 -11.79 14.17
CA PRO A 64 -2.23 -11.31 15.26
C PRO A 64 -1.25 -10.23 14.84
N GLN A 65 -0.79 -10.26 13.57
CA GLN A 65 0.17 -9.33 13.04
C GLN A 65 -0.12 -9.06 11.56
N ALA A 66 -0.12 -7.80 11.20
CA ALA A 66 -0.26 -7.36 9.81
C ALA A 66 0.25 -5.92 9.68
N TYR A 67 0.49 -5.51 8.44
CA TYR A 67 0.91 -4.15 8.10
C TYR A 67 0.13 -3.72 6.86
N ALA A 68 -1.06 -3.18 7.07
CA ALA A 68 -1.95 -2.77 6.00
C ALA A 68 -2.50 -1.38 6.32
N TYR A 69 -1.83 -0.36 5.79
CA TYR A 69 -2.04 1.02 6.19
C TYR A 69 -2.83 1.83 5.17
N ALA A 70 -3.74 2.66 5.67
CA ALA A 70 -4.22 3.83 4.96
C ALA A 70 -3.18 4.94 5.12
N ILE A 71 -2.86 5.62 4.03
CA ILE A 71 -2.03 6.83 4.06
C ILE A 71 -2.98 8.02 4.12
N CYS A 72 -2.89 8.81 5.19
CA CYS A 72 -3.73 10.00 5.38
C CYS A 72 -2.85 11.22 5.60
N LEU A 73 -3.20 12.35 4.99
CA LEU A 73 -2.61 13.62 5.41
C LEU A 73 -3.15 13.96 6.80
N LYS A 74 -2.32 14.52 7.66
CA LYS A 74 -2.74 14.95 9.00
C LYS A 74 -3.93 15.89 8.93
N ARG A 75 -3.93 16.76 7.92
CA ARG A 75 -5.07 17.62 7.66
C ARG A 75 -6.22 16.80 7.08
N GLY A 76 -7.29 16.66 7.84
CA GLY A 76 -8.49 15.95 7.43
C GLY A 76 -8.50 14.47 7.73
N ASN A 77 -7.34 13.85 7.93
CA ASN A 77 -7.23 12.42 8.27
C ASN A 77 -8.07 11.51 7.36
N ARG A 78 -8.09 11.80 6.06
CA ARG A 78 -8.81 11.03 5.05
C ARG A 78 -7.82 10.24 4.22
N PRO A 79 -8.05 8.94 3.98
CA PRO A 79 -7.15 8.14 3.14
C PRO A 79 -6.97 8.70 1.73
N ILE A 80 -5.71 8.82 1.32
CA ILE A 80 -5.31 9.24 -0.03
C ILE A 80 -4.53 8.15 -0.75
N GLY A 81 -4.22 7.07 -0.06
CA GLY A 81 -3.46 5.96 -0.59
C GLY A 81 -3.34 4.84 0.44
N TYR A 82 -2.50 3.87 0.11
CA TYR A 82 -2.23 2.73 0.98
C TYR A 82 -0.77 2.34 0.92
N VAL A 83 -0.31 1.66 1.97
CA VAL A 83 1.00 1.01 2.01
C VAL A 83 0.86 -0.27 2.82
N LYS A 84 1.41 -1.36 2.30
CA LYS A 84 1.27 -2.71 2.87
C LYS A 84 2.60 -3.44 2.85
N VAL A 85 2.78 -4.32 3.83
CA VAL A 85 3.84 -5.34 3.83
C VAL A 85 3.19 -6.68 4.15
N ASP A 86 3.36 -7.66 3.28
CA ASP A 86 2.78 -8.99 3.50
C ASP A 86 3.56 -9.75 4.58
N MET A 87 2.81 -10.44 5.44
CA MET A 87 3.43 -11.31 6.46
C MET A 87 3.96 -12.60 5.85
N ALA A 88 3.37 -13.08 4.76
CA ALA A 88 3.85 -14.24 4.02
C ALA A 88 5.14 -13.91 3.28
N GLU A 89 6.11 -14.84 3.26
CA GLU A 89 7.31 -14.66 2.46
C GLU A 89 6.95 -14.56 0.97
N PRO A 90 7.58 -13.66 0.23
CA PRO A 90 8.80 -12.90 0.53
C PRO A 90 8.60 -11.52 1.16
N HIS A 91 7.55 -11.30 1.92
CA HIS A 91 7.25 -10.04 2.61
C HIS A 91 7.15 -8.87 1.63
N ASP A 92 6.24 -8.99 0.69
CA ASP A 92 6.09 -8.01 -0.39
C ASP A 92 5.62 -6.66 0.15
N PHE A 93 6.37 -5.61 -0.21
CA PHE A 93 6.02 -4.22 0.07
C PHE A 93 5.31 -3.64 -1.15
N GLY A 94 4.13 -3.07 -0.93
CA GLY A 94 3.38 -2.42 -1.99
C GLY A 94 2.76 -1.11 -1.51
N TYR A 95 2.52 -0.20 -2.42
CA TYR A 95 1.83 1.05 -2.12
C TYR A 95 1.04 1.55 -3.33
N GLY A 96 0.07 2.40 -3.07
CA GLY A 96 -0.63 3.14 -4.09
C GLY A 96 -1.06 4.50 -3.54
N LEU A 97 -1.08 5.50 -4.39
CA LEU A 97 -1.40 6.87 -4.00
C LEU A 97 -2.23 7.50 -5.11
N ARG A 98 -3.29 8.23 -4.74
CA ARG A 98 -4.09 8.96 -5.71
C ARG A 98 -3.18 9.90 -6.51
N ALA A 99 -3.40 9.98 -7.82
CA ALA A 99 -2.50 10.66 -8.76
C ALA A 99 -2.24 12.13 -8.40
N GLU A 100 -3.24 12.81 -7.82
CA GLU A 100 -3.10 14.22 -7.41
C GLU A 100 -2.07 14.43 -6.30
N PHE A 101 -1.65 13.36 -5.63
CA PHE A 101 -0.64 13.41 -4.56
C PHE A 101 0.74 12.89 -4.98
N TRP A 102 0.90 12.56 -6.25
CA TRP A 102 2.18 12.08 -6.78
C TRP A 102 3.25 13.19 -6.79
N HIS A 103 4.51 12.77 -6.82
CA HIS A 103 5.68 13.67 -6.94
C HIS A 103 5.86 14.66 -5.77
N GLN A 104 5.35 14.31 -4.60
CA GLN A 104 5.45 15.16 -3.40
C GLN A 104 6.21 14.47 -2.26
N GLY A 105 6.81 13.31 -2.52
CA GLY A 105 7.58 12.56 -1.51
C GLY A 105 6.71 11.82 -0.50
N ILE A 106 5.39 11.78 -0.67
CA ILE A 106 4.46 11.17 0.29
C ILE A 106 4.68 9.66 0.38
N ALA A 107 4.78 8.96 -0.76
CA ALA A 107 4.98 7.52 -0.77
C ALA A 107 6.31 7.13 -0.10
N THR A 108 7.36 7.91 -0.32
CA THR A 108 8.66 7.70 0.32
C THR A 108 8.58 7.92 1.83
N GLU A 109 7.91 8.98 2.26
CA GLU A 109 7.70 9.28 3.69
C GLU A 109 6.94 8.13 4.38
N ALA A 110 5.85 7.67 3.78
CA ALA A 110 5.06 6.55 4.28
C ALA A 110 5.88 5.26 4.31
N GLY A 111 6.56 4.95 3.22
CA GLY A 111 7.38 3.75 3.08
C GLY A 111 8.49 3.68 4.13
N ARG A 112 9.18 4.78 4.39
CA ARG A 112 10.21 4.84 5.43
C ARG A 112 9.65 4.56 6.82
N ALA A 113 8.50 5.11 7.15
CA ALA A 113 7.87 4.90 8.45
C ALA A 113 7.45 3.44 8.63
N VAL A 114 6.86 2.84 7.61
CA VAL A 114 6.41 1.43 7.67
C VAL A 114 7.60 0.49 7.72
N THR A 115 8.64 0.70 6.93
CA THR A 115 9.83 -0.15 6.96
C THR A 115 10.55 -0.08 8.31
N ALA A 116 10.59 1.09 8.93
CA ALA A 116 11.15 1.25 10.27
C ALA A 116 10.33 0.47 11.30
N GLN A 117 8.99 0.50 11.21
CA GLN A 117 8.12 -0.25 12.12
C GLN A 117 8.28 -1.76 11.95
N VAL A 118 8.29 -2.23 10.70
CA VAL A 118 8.48 -3.64 10.37
C VAL A 118 9.81 -4.16 10.91
N LYS A 119 10.86 -3.36 10.79
CA LYS A 119 12.18 -3.70 11.32
C LYS A 119 12.17 -3.78 12.85
N ARG A 120 11.53 -2.82 13.51
CA ARG A 120 11.39 -2.84 14.98
C ARG A 120 10.63 -4.07 15.45
N ASP A 121 9.66 -4.53 14.68
CA ASP A 121 8.84 -5.70 15.01
C ASP A 121 9.52 -7.03 14.66
N GLY A 122 10.73 -6.98 14.12
CA GLY A 122 11.57 -8.17 13.94
C GLY A 122 11.47 -8.89 12.61
N LEU A 123 10.80 -8.33 11.60
CA LEU A 123 10.86 -8.91 10.26
C LEU A 123 12.29 -8.79 9.73
N PRO A 124 12.87 -9.90 9.22
CA PRO A 124 14.28 -9.90 8.83
C PRO A 124 14.54 -9.16 7.52
N TYR A 125 13.53 -9.03 6.65
CA TYR A 125 13.65 -8.36 5.36
C TYR A 125 12.26 -8.03 4.79
N ILE A 126 12.25 -7.17 3.81
CA ILE A 126 11.09 -6.95 2.92
C ILE A 126 11.57 -6.99 1.47
N THR A 127 10.68 -7.33 0.56
CA THR A 127 10.94 -7.28 -0.88
C THR A 127 9.89 -6.40 -1.55
N ALA A 128 10.14 -6.02 -2.79
CA ALA A 128 9.16 -5.31 -3.59
C ALA A 128 9.44 -5.57 -5.06
N THR A 129 8.40 -5.49 -5.86
CA THR A 129 8.50 -5.57 -7.31
C THR A 129 7.85 -4.34 -7.93
N HIS A 130 8.30 -3.98 -9.12
CA HIS A 130 7.61 -2.97 -9.92
C HIS A 130 7.73 -3.32 -11.39
N ASP A 131 6.75 -2.89 -12.17
CA ASP A 131 6.81 -3.03 -13.61
C ASP A 131 7.93 -2.15 -14.18
N VAL A 132 8.63 -2.65 -15.20
CA VAL A 132 9.72 -1.89 -15.85
C VAL A 132 9.21 -0.57 -16.45
N ASN A 133 7.91 -0.51 -16.75
CA ASN A 133 7.25 0.69 -17.27
C ASN A 133 6.76 1.62 -16.16
N ASN A 134 7.07 1.31 -14.89
CA ASN A 134 6.73 2.12 -13.73
C ASN A 134 7.99 2.53 -12.96
N PRO A 135 8.82 3.42 -13.52
CA PRO A 135 10.09 3.82 -12.87
C PRO A 135 9.87 4.59 -11.57
N ARG A 136 8.70 5.19 -11.37
CA ARG A 136 8.37 5.93 -10.17
C ARG A 136 8.36 5.03 -8.94
N SER A 137 7.76 3.84 -9.04
CA SER A 137 7.78 2.86 -7.95
C SER A 137 9.18 2.40 -7.63
N GLY A 138 10.02 2.17 -8.65
CA GLY A 138 11.42 1.85 -8.45
C GLY A 138 12.18 2.96 -7.73
N GLY A 139 11.86 4.22 -8.05
CA GLY A 139 12.42 5.39 -7.37
C GLY A 139 12.09 5.43 -5.89
N VAL A 140 10.84 5.20 -5.53
CA VAL A 140 10.40 5.12 -4.13
C VAL A 140 11.13 3.99 -3.42
N MET A 141 11.19 2.80 -4.01
CA MET A 141 11.88 1.65 -3.42
C MET A 141 13.34 1.96 -3.11
N ARG A 142 14.07 2.59 -4.04
CA ARG A 142 15.45 3.00 -3.81
C ARG A 142 15.58 4.01 -2.68
N GLN A 143 14.68 4.98 -2.61
CA GLN A 143 14.71 6.02 -1.58
C GLN A 143 14.44 5.49 -0.18
N ILE A 144 13.71 4.40 -0.04
CA ILE A 144 13.51 3.75 1.27
C ILE A 144 14.60 2.72 1.60
N GLY A 145 15.61 2.57 0.73
CA GLY A 145 16.79 1.75 0.99
C GLY A 145 16.80 0.39 0.34
N MET A 146 15.84 0.09 -0.53
CA MET A 146 15.83 -1.18 -1.25
C MET A 146 16.87 -1.21 -2.36
N LYS A 147 17.45 -2.39 -2.59
CA LYS A 147 18.46 -2.62 -3.62
C LYS A 147 17.89 -3.53 -4.69
N TYR A 148 18.13 -3.15 -5.96
CA TYR A 148 17.76 -3.98 -7.10
C TYR A 148 18.49 -5.33 -7.03
N GLN A 149 17.75 -6.41 -7.27
CA GLN A 149 18.30 -7.77 -7.31
C GLN A 149 18.28 -8.34 -8.72
N TYR A 150 17.11 -8.43 -9.36
CA TYR A 150 16.96 -8.96 -10.71
C TYR A 150 15.59 -8.60 -11.29
N SER A 151 15.46 -8.76 -12.60
CA SER A 151 14.20 -8.66 -13.33
C SER A 151 13.75 -10.03 -13.80
N TYR A 152 12.44 -10.23 -13.91
CA TYR A 152 11.87 -11.48 -14.41
C TYR A 152 10.59 -11.18 -15.19
N GLU A 153 10.15 -12.15 -15.99
CA GLU A 153 8.86 -12.07 -16.68
C GLU A 153 7.80 -12.75 -15.86
N GLU A 154 6.63 -12.12 -15.77
CA GLU A 154 5.48 -12.65 -15.06
C GLU A 154 4.28 -12.64 -15.98
N GLN A 155 3.55 -13.75 -16.00
CA GLN A 155 2.31 -13.86 -16.76
C GLN A 155 1.13 -13.61 -15.84
N TRP A 156 0.36 -12.58 -16.16
CA TRP A 156 -0.87 -12.30 -15.44
C TRP A 156 -2.05 -12.97 -16.12
N LEU A 157 -3.03 -13.40 -15.32
CA LEU A 157 -4.28 -13.91 -15.87
C LEU A 157 -4.98 -12.79 -16.62
N SER A 158 -5.28 -13.07 -17.89
CA SER A 158 -6.07 -12.16 -18.70
C SER A 158 -7.53 -12.56 -18.57
N LEU A 159 -8.34 -11.70 -18.04
CA LEU A 159 -9.79 -11.88 -18.04
C LEU A 159 -10.34 -11.26 -19.33
N ILE A 160 -10.64 -12.13 -20.26
CA ILE A 160 -11.22 -11.73 -21.52
C ILE A 160 -12.75 -11.76 -21.38
#